data_b2d2fcae87adcaf7e6de8939c29cfd1f
#
_entry.id   b2d2fcae87adcaf7e6de8939c29cfd1f
#
_cell.length_a   1.000
_cell.length_b   1.000
_cell.length_c   1.000
_cell.angle_alpha   90.00
_cell.angle_beta   90.00
_cell.angle_gamma   90.00
#
_symmetry.space_group_name_H-M   'P 1'
#
loop_
_entity.id
_entity.type
_entity.pdbx_description
1 polymer ?
#
loop_
_entity_poly.entity_id
_entity_poly.type
_entity_poly.pdbx_seq_one_letter_code
_entity_poly.pdbx_strand_id
1 'polypeptide(L)'
;MKKVHLKIDGKEVKAEEGMTILEAARSVGIDIPTLCYHEKLAPYGACRLCTVEIDKNGKTKLVTSCVYNVEDGLTVKTKSPKVERIRKMLLELMLASAPVLSERAGEYGIEKPRFESDLTQCILCGLCVRYCAEVKGANALTFVGRGKNRRVAFVDEVVNTGVCMDCRECFNVCPTGKIPRETDGASFEGITVQDVLAKAGSK
;
A
#
# COMPACT_ATOMS: atom_id res chain seq x y z
N MET A 1 -15.40 13.31 -22.11
CA MET A 1 -15.42 13.36 -20.62
C MET A 1 -15.22 14.81 -20.19
N LYS A 2 -15.88 15.23 -19.11
CA LYS A 2 -15.75 16.59 -18.58
C LYS A 2 -14.34 16.76 -18.00
N LYS A 3 -13.69 17.91 -18.28
CA LYS A 3 -12.39 18.24 -17.76
C LYS A 3 -12.54 19.15 -16.52
N VAL A 4 -11.73 18.92 -15.52
CA VAL A 4 -11.62 19.75 -14.31
C VAL A 4 -10.25 20.40 -14.26
N HIS A 5 -10.17 21.59 -13.68
CA HIS A 5 -8.94 22.36 -13.53
C HIS A 5 -8.58 22.42 -12.04
N LEU A 6 -7.35 22.05 -11.74
CA LEU A 6 -6.85 22.07 -10.38
C LEU A 6 -5.39 22.52 -10.36
N LYS A 7 -4.88 22.84 -9.17
CA LYS A 7 -3.46 23.19 -8.95
C LYS A 7 -2.80 22.11 -8.11
N ILE A 8 -1.65 21.60 -8.55
CA ILE A 8 -0.82 20.68 -7.76
C ILE A 8 0.55 21.32 -7.60
N ASP A 9 0.95 21.63 -6.37
CA ASP A 9 2.20 22.32 -6.01
C ASP A 9 2.41 23.59 -6.84
N GLY A 10 1.34 24.37 -7.07
CA GLY A 10 1.34 25.60 -7.83
C GLY A 10 1.25 25.42 -9.36
N LYS A 11 1.37 24.20 -9.89
CA LYS A 11 1.24 23.90 -11.32
C LYS A 11 -0.23 23.71 -11.69
N GLU A 12 -0.68 24.40 -12.74
CA GLU A 12 -2.02 24.18 -13.31
C GLU A 12 -2.09 22.81 -13.99
N VAL A 13 -3.10 22.02 -13.63
CA VAL A 13 -3.33 20.68 -14.13
C VAL A 13 -4.75 20.56 -14.69
N LYS A 14 -4.88 19.99 -15.88
CA LYS A 14 -6.14 19.61 -16.48
C LYS A 14 -6.30 18.10 -16.37
N ALA A 15 -7.32 17.66 -15.66
CA ALA A 15 -7.61 16.25 -15.44
C ALA A 15 -9.02 15.91 -15.93
N GLU A 16 -9.28 14.65 -16.16
CA GLU A 16 -10.61 14.15 -16.48
C GLU A 16 -11.41 13.94 -15.19
N GLU A 17 -12.70 14.26 -15.23
CA GLU A 17 -13.60 14.00 -14.11
C GLU A 17 -13.61 12.50 -13.79
N GLY A 18 -13.45 12.16 -12.50
CA GLY A 18 -13.33 10.78 -12.02
C GLY A 18 -11.90 10.30 -11.81
N MET A 19 -10.90 10.97 -12.37
CA MET A 19 -9.50 10.68 -12.01
C MET A 19 -9.25 10.95 -10.54
N THR A 20 -8.32 10.20 -9.95
CA THR A 20 -7.81 10.49 -8.61
C THR A 20 -6.74 11.59 -8.65
N ILE A 21 -6.48 12.23 -7.51
CA ILE A 21 -5.37 13.21 -7.39
C ILE A 21 -4.03 12.56 -7.73
N LEU A 22 -3.82 11.29 -7.36
CA LEU A 22 -2.59 10.55 -7.68
C LEU A 22 -2.38 10.41 -9.18
N GLU A 23 -3.43 10.00 -9.91
CA GLU A 23 -3.39 9.85 -11.37
C GLU A 23 -3.14 11.20 -12.05
N ALA A 24 -3.85 12.25 -11.62
CA ALA A 24 -3.65 13.60 -12.14
C ALA A 24 -2.22 14.14 -11.87
N ALA A 25 -1.65 13.88 -10.70
CA ALA A 25 -0.28 14.27 -10.37
C ALA A 25 0.74 13.54 -11.27
N ARG A 26 0.59 12.23 -11.42
CA ARG A 26 1.46 11.41 -12.28
C ARG A 26 1.41 11.81 -13.75
N SER A 27 0.23 12.17 -14.26
CA SER A 27 0.08 12.61 -15.66
C SER A 27 0.90 13.87 -16.02
N VAL A 28 1.30 14.65 -15.01
CA VAL A 28 2.11 15.87 -15.19
C VAL A 28 3.51 15.75 -14.57
N GLY A 29 3.95 14.52 -14.25
CA GLY A 29 5.28 14.21 -13.74
C GLY A 29 5.51 14.58 -12.27
N ILE A 30 4.44 14.74 -11.47
CA ILE A 30 4.56 14.96 -10.03
C ILE A 30 4.47 13.61 -9.33
N ASP A 31 5.56 13.22 -8.65
CA ASP A 31 5.59 11.98 -7.88
C ASP A 31 4.95 12.15 -6.50
N ILE A 32 4.04 11.24 -6.18
CA ILE A 32 3.45 11.07 -4.85
C ILE A 32 3.73 9.64 -4.40
N PRO A 33 4.41 9.44 -3.26
CA PRO A 33 4.85 8.12 -2.84
C PRO A 33 3.66 7.20 -2.51
N THR A 34 3.77 5.94 -2.93
CA THR A 34 2.77 4.90 -2.68
C THR A 34 3.44 3.59 -2.31
N LEU A 35 2.77 2.73 -1.54
CA LEU A 35 3.17 1.35 -1.25
C LEU A 35 2.04 0.34 -1.48
N CYS A 36 0.79 0.78 -1.59
CA CYS A 36 -0.36 -0.11 -1.79
C CYS A 36 -1.16 0.20 -3.06
N TYR A 37 -0.59 0.97 -3.97
CA TYR A 37 -1.21 1.30 -5.26
C TYR A 37 -0.66 0.39 -6.37
N HIS A 38 -1.55 -0.10 -7.21
CA HIS A 38 -1.22 -0.85 -8.41
C HIS A 38 -2.24 -0.53 -9.52
N GLU A 39 -1.75 -0.32 -10.75
CA GLU A 39 -2.58 0.15 -11.88
C GLU A 39 -3.73 -0.79 -12.24
N LYS A 40 -3.54 -2.10 -12.04
CA LYS A 40 -4.56 -3.12 -12.33
C LYS A 40 -5.56 -3.33 -11.20
N LEU A 41 -5.48 -2.57 -10.11
CA LEU A 41 -6.35 -2.72 -8.94
C LEU A 41 -7.07 -1.41 -8.64
N ALA A 42 -8.32 -1.50 -8.23
CA ALA A 42 -9.02 -0.32 -7.71
C ALA A 42 -8.23 0.27 -6.51
N PRO A 43 -8.17 1.60 -6.36
CA PRO A 43 -7.47 2.22 -5.24
C PRO A 43 -8.00 1.73 -3.89
N TYR A 44 -7.09 1.42 -2.94
CA TYR A 44 -7.44 0.85 -1.64
C TYR A 44 -7.15 1.77 -0.45
N GLY A 45 -6.13 2.62 -0.57
CA GLY A 45 -5.78 3.61 0.45
C GLY A 45 -5.24 3.03 1.77
N ALA A 46 -4.72 1.79 1.79
CA ALA A 46 -4.28 1.12 3.02
C ALA A 46 -3.04 1.76 3.65
N CYS A 47 -1.98 2.00 2.88
CA CYS A 47 -0.70 2.47 3.41
C CYS A 47 -0.71 3.95 3.83
N ARG A 48 -1.63 4.76 3.33
CA ARG A 48 -1.77 6.20 3.60
C ARG A 48 -0.56 7.06 3.21
N LEU A 49 0.48 6.49 2.63
CA LEU A 49 1.70 7.21 2.28
C LEU A 49 1.46 8.29 1.21
N CYS A 50 0.47 8.08 0.34
CA CYS A 50 0.05 9.04 -0.67
C CYS A 50 -0.78 10.22 -0.11
N THR A 51 -0.80 10.43 1.20
CA THR A 51 -1.47 11.59 1.82
C THR A 51 -0.95 12.90 1.25
N VAL A 52 -1.88 13.79 0.90
CA VAL A 52 -1.64 15.16 0.44
C VAL A 52 -2.52 16.14 1.20
N GLU A 53 -2.15 17.40 1.22
CA GLU A 53 -3.00 18.47 1.76
C GLU A 53 -3.76 19.12 0.60
N ILE A 54 -5.07 19.22 0.73
CA ILE A 54 -5.92 19.90 -0.25
C ILE A 54 -6.52 21.15 0.38
N ASP A 55 -6.71 22.17 -0.45
CA ASP A 55 -7.48 23.38 -0.15
C ASP A 55 -8.61 23.49 -1.16
N LYS A 56 -9.81 23.71 -0.65
CA LYS A 56 -10.98 24.05 -1.45
C LYS A 56 -11.74 25.15 -0.72
N ASN A 57 -11.86 26.31 -1.37
CA ASN A 57 -12.55 27.49 -0.82
C ASN A 57 -12.02 27.92 0.57
N GLY A 58 -10.70 27.90 0.76
CA GLY A 58 -10.04 28.26 2.03
C GLY A 58 -10.14 27.23 3.15
N LYS A 59 -10.72 26.06 2.87
CA LYS A 59 -10.78 24.93 3.82
C LYS A 59 -9.73 23.89 3.47
N THR A 60 -8.73 23.75 4.33
CA THR A 60 -7.66 22.76 4.18
C THR A 60 -7.98 21.45 4.88
N LYS A 61 -7.67 20.34 4.25
CA LYS A 61 -7.74 18.99 4.86
C LYS A 61 -6.69 18.06 4.27
N LEU A 62 -6.38 16.99 4.98
CA LEU A 62 -5.51 15.92 4.52
C LEU A 62 -6.34 14.80 3.91
N VAL A 63 -5.97 14.35 2.71
CA VAL A 63 -6.66 13.28 1.99
C VAL A 63 -5.65 12.29 1.42
N THR A 64 -6.13 11.10 1.12
CA THR A 64 -5.34 10.05 0.47
C THR A 64 -5.50 10.18 -1.04
N SER A 65 -4.47 10.65 -1.73
CA SER A 65 -4.54 11.01 -3.15
C SER A 65 -4.94 9.87 -4.09
N CYS A 66 -4.64 8.62 -3.74
CA CYS A 66 -4.99 7.46 -4.56
C CYS A 66 -6.48 7.11 -4.57
N VAL A 67 -7.28 7.66 -3.65
CA VAL A 67 -8.74 7.41 -3.55
C VAL A 67 -9.59 8.68 -3.60
N TYR A 68 -8.96 9.84 -3.58
CA TYR A 68 -9.67 11.13 -3.64
C TYR A 68 -9.72 11.63 -5.08
N ASN A 69 -10.94 11.79 -5.61
CA ASN A 69 -11.13 12.26 -6.97
C ASN A 69 -10.80 13.74 -7.12
N VAL A 70 -10.34 14.12 -8.31
CA VAL A 70 -10.11 15.52 -8.66
C VAL A 70 -11.43 16.29 -8.71
N GLU A 71 -11.37 17.56 -8.31
CA GLU A 71 -12.51 18.47 -8.34
C GLU A 71 -12.05 19.81 -8.93
N ASP A 72 -12.95 20.53 -9.57
CA ASP A 72 -12.65 21.84 -10.15
C ASP A 72 -12.30 22.86 -9.06
N GLY A 73 -11.27 23.67 -9.32
CA GLY A 73 -10.75 24.67 -8.36
C GLY A 73 -9.96 24.10 -7.18
N LEU A 74 -9.69 22.80 -7.15
CA LEU A 74 -8.93 22.16 -6.08
C LEU A 74 -7.47 22.62 -6.10
N THR A 75 -6.91 22.97 -4.95
CA THR A 75 -5.47 23.19 -4.78
C THR A 75 -4.89 22.07 -3.93
N VAL A 76 -3.83 21.43 -4.42
CA VAL A 76 -3.17 20.29 -3.79
C VAL A 76 -1.73 20.63 -3.47
N LYS A 77 -1.29 20.33 -2.25
CA LYS A 77 0.11 20.40 -1.82
C LYS A 77 0.59 19.00 -1.51
N THR A 78 1.58 18.53 -2.26
CA THR A 78 2.15 17.19 -2.08
C THR A 78 3.23 17.15 -1.01
N LYS A 79 3.80 18.30 -0.65
CA LYS A 79 4.91 18.48 0.31
C LYS A 79 4.64 19.65 1.26
N SER A 80 3.60 19.57 2.08
CA SER A 80 3.43 20.53 3.20
C SER A 80 4.05 19.96 4.48
N PRO A 81 4.37 20.81 5.49
CA PRO A 81 4.89 20.35 6.79
C PRO A 81 3.99 19.31 7.47
N LYS A 82 2.68 19.39 7.26
CA LYS A 82 1.71 18.41 7.78
C LYS A 82 1.84 17.07 7.04
N VAL A 83 1.97 17.11 5.71
CA VAL A 83 2.14 15.93 4.87
C VAL A 83 3.45 15.20 5.22
N GLU A 84 4.55 15.95 5.31
CA GLU A 84 5.86 15.38 5.64
C GLU A 84 5.86 14.72 7.03
N ARG A 85 5.24 15.35 8.03
CA ARG A 85 5.11 14.78 9.38
C ARG A 85 4.34 13.45 9.37
N ILE A 86 3.25 13.37 8.60
CA ILE A 86 2.44 12.16 8.51
C ILE A 86 3.20 11.05 7.80
N ARG A 87 3.85 11.34 6.68
CA ARG A 87 4.64 10.35 5.95
C ARG A 87 5.79 9.81 6.80
N LYS A 88 6.49 10.70 7.51
CA LYS A 88 7.54 10.30 8.46
C LYS A 88 7.00 9.33 9.50
N MET A 89 5.89 9.65 10.15
CA MET A 89 5.27 8.77 11.16
C MET A 89 4.85 7.42 10.57
N LEU A 90 4.23 7.43 9.39
CA LEU A 90 3.78 6.20 8.72
C LEU A 90 4.96 5.30 8.32
N LEU A 91 6.02 5.88 7.77
CA LEU A 91 7.23 5.14 7.40
C LEU A 91 7.94 4.58 8.63
N GLU A 92 7.99 5.31 9.73
CA GLU A 92 8.56 4.84 10.98
C GLU A 92 7.80 3.63 11.54
N LEU A 93 6.46 3.66 11.50
CA LEU A 93 5.62 2.52 11.88
C LEU A 93 5.84 1.32 10.96
N MET A 94 5.92 1.55 9.65
CA MET A 94 6.15 0.48 8.67
C MET A 94 7.56 -0.10 8.78
N LEU A 95 8.56 0.73 9.07
CA LEU A 95 9.96 0.29 9.26
C LEU A 95 10.09 -0.66 10.44
N ALA A 96 9.31 -0.47 11.52
CA ALA A 96 9.28 -1.38 12.66
C ALA A 96 8.83 -2.80 12.27
N SER A 97 7.96 -2.94 11.26
CA SER A 97 7.52 -4.23 10.76
C SER A 97 8.32 -4.75 9.56
N ALA A 98 8.88 -3.86 8.74
CA ALA A 98 9.54 -4.20 7.47
C ALA A 98 10.83 -3.39 7.26
N PRO A 99 11.98 -3.86 7.79
CA PRO A 99 13.28 -3.17 7.71
C PRO A 99 13.76 -2.89 6.28
N VAL A 100 13.27 -3.62 5.29
CA VAL A 100 13.56 -3.37 3.86
C VAL A 100 13.16 -1.96 3.40
N LEU A 101 12.30 -1.27 4.15
CA LEU A 101 11.92 0.11 3.88
C LEU A 101 12.92 1.16 4.43
N SER A 102 14.09 0.73 4.93
CA SER A 102 15.11 1.62 5.53
C SER A 102 15.58 2.73 4.60
N GLU A 103 15.83 2.43 3.32
CA GLU A 103 16.23 3.43 2.33
C GLU A 103 15.15 4.51 2.19
N ARG A 104 13.90 4.11 1.99
CA ARG A 104 12.76 5.04 1.90
C ARG A 104 12.51 5.80 3.20
N ALA A 105 12.72 5.18 4.34
CA ALA A 105 12.63 5.83 5.65
C ALA A 105 13.75 6.87 5.83
N GLY A 106 14.94 6.59 5.32
CA GLY A 106 16.09 7.49 5.30
C GLY A 106 15.81 8.81 4.56
N GLU A 107 15.02 8.80 3.47
CA GLU A 107 14.58 10.00 2.75
C GLU A 107 13.82 10.99 3.67
N TYR A 108 13.23 10.49 4.75
CA TYR A 108 12.50 11.26 5.76
C TYR A 108 13.30 11.45 7.08
N GLY A 109 14.60 11.16 7.06
CA GLY A 109 15.47 11.29 8.22
C GLY A 109 15.13 10.31 9.34
N ILE A 110 14.76 9.08 8.99
CA ILE A 110 14.49 7.99 9.94
C ILE A 110 15.62 6.96 9.79
N GLU A 111 16.51 6.88 10.77
CA GLU A 111 17.58 5.89 10.82
C GLU A 111 17.10 4.57 11.42
N LYS A 112 16.26 4.65 12.44
CA LYS A 112 15.67 3.49 13.13
C LYS A 112 14.26 3.83 13.65
N PRO A 113 13.35 2.85 13.74
CA PRO A 113 12.04 3.10 14.31
C PRO A 113 12.14 3.33 15.82
N ARG A 114 11.30 4.21 16.36
CA ARG A 114 11.12 4.40 17.82
C ARG A 114 10.26 3.30 18.45
N PHE A 115 9.56 2.56 17.61
CA PHE A 115 8.64 1.51 18.04
C PHE A 115 9.36 0.17 18.13
N GLU A 116 8.87 -0.66 19.02
CA GLU A 116 9.33 -2.05 19.13
C GLU A 116 9.09 -2.79 17.82
N SER A 117 10.10 -3.53 17.36
CA SER A 117 10.07 -4.18 16.07
C SER A 117 9.29 -5.49 16.13
N ASP A 118 8.26 -5.61 15.29
CA ASP A 118 7.60 -6.87 14.95
C ASP A 118 8.00 -7.24 13.50
N LEU A 119 9.08 -8.00 13.35
CA LEU A 119 9.71 -8.31 12.06
C LEU A 119 8.84 -9.23 11.19
N THR A 120 7.59 -8.90 11.00
CA THR A 120 6.67 -9.65 10.14
C THR A 120 6.97 -9.49 8.66
N GLN A 121 7.83 -8.54 8.29
CA GLN A 121 8.14 -8.15 6.91
C GLN A 121 6.89 -7.73 6.11
N CYS A 122 5.77 -7.47 6.76
CA CYS A 122 4.49 -7.18 6.13
C CYS A 122 3.87 -5.87 6.65
N ILE A 123 3.59 -4.95 5.75
CA ILE A 123 2.89 -3.69 6.05
C ILE A 123 1.37 -3.79 5.84
N LEU A 124 0.83 -4.98 5.65
CA LEU A 124 -0.60 -5.26 5.45
C LEU A 124 -1.24 -4.42 4.31
N CYS A 125 -0.48 -4.11 3.27
CA CYS A 125 -0.94 -3.27 2.16
C CYS A 125 -2.03 -3.93 1.30
N GLY A 126 -2.15 -5.25 1.34
CA GLY A 126 -3.18 -6.02 0.65
C GLY A 126 -2.94 -6.25 -0.85
N LEU A 127 -1.84 -5.78 -1.43
CA LEU A 127 -1.59 -5.94 -2.87
C LEU A 127 -1.59 -7.41 -3.30
N CYS A 128 -0.87 -8.29 -2.58
CA CYS A 128 -0.80 -9.71 -2.91
C CYS A 128 -2.17 -10.40 -2.84
N VAL A 129 -2.96 -10.13 -1.81
CA VAL A 129 -4.31 -10.69 -1.62
C VAL A 129 -5.23 -10.22 -2.75
N ARG A 130 -5.28 -8.92 -2.99
CA ARG A 130 -6.16 -8.33 -3.97
C ARG A 130 -5.77 -8.66 -5.41
N TYR A 131 -4.46 -8.67 -5.70
CA TYR A 131 -3.98 -9.05 -7.03
C TYR A 131 -4.33 -10.50 -7.35
N CYS A 132 -4.16 -11.40 -6.37
CA CYS A 132 -4.54 -12.80 -6.49
C CYS A 132 -6.05 -12.97 -6.75
N ALA A 133 -6.89 -12.19 -6.04
CA ALA A 133 -8.35 -12.26 -6.19
C ALA A 133 -8.85 -11.55 -7.45
N GLU A 134 -8.48 -10.27 -7.65
CA GLU A 134 -9.09 -9.38 -8.64
C GLU A 134 -8.47 -9.54 -10.03
N VAL A 135 -7.17 -9.85 -10.13
CA VAL A 135 -6.46 -9.95 -11.41
C VAL A 135 -6.30 -11.41 -11.85
N LYS A 136 -6.02 -12.30 -10.91
CA LYS A 136 -5.80 -13.72 -11.21
C LYS A 136 -7.05 -14.59 -11.01
N GLY A 137 -8.03 -14.14 -10.22
CA GLY A 137 -9.22 -14.92 -9.91
C GLY A 137 -8.97 -16.16 -9.05
N ALA A 138 -7.74 -16.33 -8.52
CA ALA A 138 -7.35 -17.56 -7.84
C ALA A 138 -7.73 -17.60 -6.35
N ASN A 139 -7.79 -16.45 -5.68
CA ASN A 139 -8.11 -16.33 -4.24
C ASN A 139 -7.23 -17.20 -3.31
N ALA A 140 -5.98 -17.47 -3.73
CA ALA A 140 -5.05 -18.29 -2.96
C ALA A 140 -4.41 -17.58 -1.77
N LEU A 141 -4.63 -16.28 -1.62
CA LEU A 141 -4.15 -15.45 -0.52
C LEU A 141 -5.30 -14.75 0.18
N THR A 142 -5.25 -14.70 1.50
CA THR A 142 -6.25 -14.02 2.32
C THR A 142 -5.64 -13.35 3.53
N PHE A 143 -6.44 -12.49 4.21
CA PHE A 143 -6.09 -12.00 5.54
C PHE A 143 -6.70 -12.89 6.61
N VAL A 144 -5.89 -13.26 7.60
CA VAL A 144 -6.33 -13.99 8.79
C VAL A 144 -6.02 -13.21 10.05
N GLY A 145 -6.73 -13.47 11.13
CA GLY A 145 -6.57 -12.79 12.42
C GLY A 145 -7.11 -11.35 12.44
N ARG A 146 -6.92 -10.67 13.57
CA ARG A 146 -7.41 -9.29 13.84
C ARG A 146 -6.36 -8.49 14.58
N GLY A 147 -6.46 -7.15 14.48
CA GLY A 147 -5.58 -6.22 15.18
C GLY A 147 -4.12 -6.55 14.93
N LYS A 148 -3.33 -6.62 15.99
CA LYS A 148 -1.90 -6.96 15.92
C LYS A 148 -1.59 -8.37 15.40
N ASN A 149 -2.57 -9.26 15.45
CA ASN A 149 -2.43 -10.65 14.98
C ASN A 149 -2.85 -10.82 13.52
N ARG A 150 -3.25 -9.74 12.83
CA ARG A 150 -3.61 -9.82 11.42
C ARG A 150 -2.39 -10.16 10.57
N ARG A 151 -2.54 -11.16 9.69
CA ARG A 151 -1.49 -11.67 8.78
C ARG A 151 -2.08 -11.96 7.41
N VAL A 152 -1.22 -12.01 6.40
CA VAL A 152 -1.53 -12.64 5.11
C VAL A 152 -1.21 -14.12 5.22
N ALA A 153 -2.06 -14.97 4.70
CA ALA A 153 -1.86 -16.40 4.65
C ALA A 153 -2.30 -16.98 3.31
N PHE A 154 -1.72 -18.11 2.93
CA PHE A 154 -2.17 -18.90 1.80
C PHE A 154 -3.38 -19.76 2.18
N VAL A 155 -4.26 -19.97 1.23
CA VAL A 155 -5.42 -20.85 1.35
C VAL A 155 -5.01 -22.24 0.82
N ASP A 156 -4.81 -23.21 1.71
CA ASP A 156 -4.23 -24.50 1.38
C ASP A 156 -4.98 -25.24 0.29
N GLU A 157 -6.32 -25.25 0.38
CA GLU A 157 -7.16 -25.90 -0.60
C GLU A 157 -6.94 -25.38 -2.02
N VAL A 158 -6.64 -24.08 -2.15
CA VAL A 158 -6.38 -23.45 -3.45
C VAL A 158 -4.94 -23.68 -3.90
N VAL A 159 -3.97 -23.57 -2.99
CA VAL A 159 -2.55 -23.78 -3.29
C VAL A 159 -2.31 -25.21 -3.76
N ASN A 160 -2.93 -26.19 -3.10
CA ASN A 160 -2.83 -27.61 -3.41
C ASN A 160 -3.43 -28.00 -4.79
N THR A 161 -4.22 -27.12 -5.43
CA THR A 161 -4.66 -27.34 -6.84
C THR A 161 -3.57 -27.09 -7.87
N GLY A 162 -2.39 -26.63 -7.46
CA GLY A 162 -1.27 -26.29 -8.35
C GLY A 162 -1.35 -24.91 -9.01
N VAL A 163 -2.45 -24.15 -8.84
CA VAL A 163 -2.63 -22.83 -9.47
C VAL A 163 -1.54 -21.84 -9.12
N CYS A 164 -0.94 -21.96 -7.92
CA CYS A 164 0.13 -21.08 -7.46
C CYS A 164 1.52 -21.45 -7.97
N MET A 165 1.74 -22.72 -8.36
CA MET A 165 3.08 -23.25 -8.66
C MET A 165 3.78 -22.47 -9.78
N ASP A 166 3.04 -22.10 -10.82
CA ASP A 166 3.57 -21.40 -11.99
C ASP A 166 3.27 -19.91 -12.01
N CYS A 167 2.34 -19.41 -11.15
CA CYS A 167 1.85 -18.04 -11.22
C CYS A 167 2.82 -17.03 -10.63
N ARG A 168 3.19 -17.15 -9.35
CA ARG A 168 4.11 -16.27 -8.56
C ARG A 168 3.96 -14.76 -8.74
N GLU A 169 2.91 -14.26 -9.38
CA GLU A 169 2.74 -12.83 -9.66
C GLU A 169 2.54 -11.97 -8.40
N CYS A 170 2.06 -12.57 -7.30
CA CYS A 170 2.01 -11.90 -6.00
C CYS A 170 3.38 -11.49 -5.46
N PHE A 171 4.47 -12.09 -5.95
CA PHE A 171 5.85 -11.76 -5.58
C PHE A 171 6.21 -10.36 -6.07
N ASN A 172 5.92 -10.07 -7.33
CA ASN A 172 6.29 -8.82 -7.98
C ASN A 172 5.52 -7.60 -7.43
N VAL A 173 4.32 -7.82 -6.91
CA VAL A 173 3.49 -6.73 -6.36
C VAL A 173 3.76 -6.45 -4.88
N CYS A 174 4.55 -7.30 -4.20
CA CYS A 174 4.85 -7.13 -2.77
C CYS A 174 5.92 -6.06 -2.54
N PRO A 175 5.59 -4.88 -1.97
CA PRO A 175 6.53 -3.78 -1.82
C PRO A 175 7.62 -4.04 -0.78
N THR A 176 7.45 -5.06 0.07
CA THR A 176 8.42 -5.44 1.09
C THR A 176 9.15 -6.75 0.76
N GLY A 177 8.79 -7.41 -0.34
CA GLY A 177 9.35 -8.70 -0.71
C GLY A 177 9.07 -9.82 0.31
N LYS A 178 8.06 -9.67 1.17
CA LYS A 178 7.70 -10.69 2.16
C LYS A 178 7.36 -12.02 1.50
N ILE A 179 6.49 -12.01 0.50
CA ILE A 179 6.02 -13.24 -0.15
C ILE A 179 7.16 -14.01 -0.79
N PRO A 180 8.06 -13.41 -1.61
CA PRO A 180 9.23 -14.13 -2.13
C PRO A 180 10.14 -14.71 -1.04
N ARG A 181 10.36 -13.99 0.04
CA ARG A 181 11.25 -14.44 1.13
C ARG A 181 10.70 -15.63 1.90
N GLU A 182 9.39 -15.73 2.04
CA GLU A 182 8.73 -16.86 2.72
C GLU A 182 8.66 -18.11 1.82
N THR A 183 8.83 -17.93 0.50
CA THR A 183 8.75 -19.02 -0.48
C THR A 183 10.11 -19.41 -1.05
N ASP A 184 11.19 -18.65 -0.79
CA ASP A 184 12.55 -18.99 -1.24
C ASP A 184 13.05 -20.23 -0.49
N GLY A 185 13.14 -21.36 -1.23
CA GLY A 185 13.73 -22.61 -0.75
C GLY A 185 12.79 -23.54 0.02
N ALA A 186 11.57 -23.12 0.30
CA ALA A 186 10.52 -24.00 0.79
C ALA A 186 9.49 -24.24 -0.31
N SER A 187 9.00 -25.44 -0.42
CA SER A 187 7.66 -25.71 -0.90
C SER A 187 6.72 -24.68 -0.27
N PHE A 188 5.62 -24.32 -0.91
CA PHE A 188 4.59 -23.40 -0.37
C PHE A 188 4.02 -23.80 1.03
N GLU A 189 4.69 -24.69 1.73
CA GLU A 189 4.42 -25.20 3.08
C GLU A 189 4.57 -24.15 4.20
N GLY A 190 4.94 -22.93 3.87
CA GLY A 190 5.48 -22.03 4.86
C GLY A 190 4.50 -21.20 5.68
N ILE A 191 3.28 -20.86 5.26
CA ILE A 191 2.29 -20.16 6.09
C ILE A 191 0.88 -20.47 5.59
N THR A 192 0.32 -21.51 6.09
CA THR A 192 -1.07 -21.87 5.85
C THR A 192 -2.00 -21.11 6.78
N VAL A 193 -3.30 -21.06 6.43
CA VAL A 193 -4.32 -20.53 7.35
C VAL A 193 -4.30 -21.29 8.68
N GLN A 194 -4.06 -22.59 8.64
CA GLN A 194 -3.99 -23.46 9.81
C GLN A 194 -2.79 -23.14 10.70
N ASP A 195 -1.60 -22.88 10.12
CA ASP A 195 -0.41 -22.49 10.89
C ASP A 195 -0.61 -21.17 11.64
N VAL A 196 -1.27 -20.20 11.00
CA VAL A 196 -1.61 -18.92 11.65
C VAL A 196 -2.62 -19.11 12.75
N LEU A 197 -3.63 -19.96 12.56
CA LEU A 197 -4.64 -20.25 13.58
C LEU A 197 -4.08 -21.06 14.73
N ALA A 198 -3.21 -22.03 14.48
CA ALA A 198 -2.54 -22.82 15.52
C ALA A 198 -1.65 -21.94 16.43
N LYS A 199 -0.89 -20.99 15.85
CA LYS A 199 -0.07 -20.03 16.60
C LYS A 199 -0.91 -19.01 17.38
N ALA A 200 -2.14 -18.72 16.95
CA ALA A 200 -3.04 -17.81 17.66
C ALA A 200 -3.73 -18.46 18.86
N GLY A 201 -3.88 -19.78 18.88
CA GLY A 201 -4.49 -20.56 19.96
C GLY A 201 -3.53 -20.97 21.10
N SER A 202 -2.21 -20.69 20.95
CA SER A 202 -1.17 -21.07 21.93
C SER A 202 -0.70 -19.94 22.86
N LYS A 203 -1.58 -18.94 23.11
CA LYS A 203 -1.33 -17.86 24.09
C LYS A 203 -2.50 -17.69 25.01
#